data_a14300b48797dabd05b63ad0cc3a19f1
#
_entry.id   a14300b48797dabd05b63ad0cc3a19f1
#
_cell.length_a   1.000
_cell.length_b   1.000
_cell.length_c   1.000
_cell.angle_alpha   90.00
_cell.angle_beta   90.00
_cell.angle_gamma   90.00
#
_symmetry.space_group_name_H-M   'P 1'
#
loop_
_entity.id
_entity.type
_entity.pdbx_description
1 polymer ?
#
loop_
_entity_poly.entity_id
_entity_poly.type
_entity_poly.pdbx_seq_one_letter_code
_entity_poly.pdbx_strand_id
1 'polypeptide(L)'
;MPLNLEEILALPDIGQKINYLKKGRKTELPDRCKLWDDWNPERHEIMVDKKKYPDRKVLEKEAEKHFDEKTGKTYEIEAKYKTEPVNRISIPLEQDIVNIQTAFTVGTEPSMDCIPTDDDEKKLLDAVKAVFKSNKIKYQNKKIVRAWLSEQEAAEYWYVTDDDSFWAKFWKKVKTTFGGKVKPTKKLKSVLWSPFRGDKLYPFFNDEGKMIAFSREYKKKLMDDSEVTCFMTITDKMVYQWDLSKGYEERTPFTHGFPKLPVLYAYRPEPYCKKIKTFRVRLEKLLSNYADCIDYHFFPLLKLIGDVEGFMGKVKDRMVKLTGEGADAQYLTWNQVPDTVRFEAETLTNMAYDMSNTPRISFETLKGVGKASGTAFRFMFMGAHMAVENHGEVIGEFLQRRVNFIVSALGSINPTEFSKASQTIDIETELVPYMIDDLNDKVTTAVSAVSGGIWSTCEGIMFAGNADRVEEELAEIKEEQAAKNEQIGDKGKKNAS
;
A
#
# COMPACT_ATOMS: atom_id res chain seq x y z
N MET A 1 7.19 -37.88 10.44
CA MET A 1 8.52 -37.33 10.79
C MET A 1 8.47 -35.83 10.60
N PRO A 2 9.02 -35.03 11.52
CA PRO A 2 9.18 -33.59 11.28
C PRO A 2 10.06 -33.39 10.03
N LEU A 3 9.74 -32.37 9.23
CA LEU A 3 10.48 -32.07 8.02
C LEU A 3 11.83 -31.45 8.42
N ASN A 4 12.92 -32.25 8.32
CA ASN A 4 14.27 -31.74 8.57
C ASN A 4 14.81 -31.09 7.29
N LEU A 5 15.21 -29.82 7.37
CA LEU A 5 15.71 -29.05 6.23
C LEU A 5 16.96 -29.67 5.60
N GLU A 6 17.88 -30.17 6.41
CA GLU A 6 19.12 -30.80 5.92
C GLU A 6 18.84 -32.09 5.14
N GLU A 7 17.95 -32.94 5.64
CA GLU A 7 17.52 -34.16 4.94
C GLU A 7 16.82 -33.84 3.62
N ILE A 8 15.96 -32.77 3.59
CA ILE A 8 15.29 -32.33 2.36
C ILE A 8 16.32 -31.86 1.33
N LEU A 9 17.30 -31.05 1.74
CA LEU A 9 18.34 -30.54 0.85
C LEU A 9 19.30 -31.64 0.35
N ALA A 10 19.43 -32.74 1.09
CA ALA A 10 20.24 -33.92 0.70
C ALA A 10 19.52 -34.87 -0.27
N LEU A 11 18.21 -34.71 -0.52
CA LEU A 11 17.48 -35.59 -1.44
C LEU A 11 18.09 -35.52 -2.85
N PRO A 12 18.22 -36.65 -3.57
CA PRO A 12 18.77 -36.67 -4.93
C PRO A 12 17.78 -36.09 -5.97
N ASP A 13 16.48 -36.31 -5.76
CA ASP A 13 15.43 -35.82 -6.67
C ASP A 13 15.05 -34.37 -6.35
N ILE A 14 15.34 -33.47 -7.30
CA ILE A 14 15.06 -32.01 -7.19
C ILE A 14 13.54 -31.76 -7.08
N GLY A 15 12.71 -32.52 -7.79
CA GLY A 15 11.25 -32.38 -7.73
C GLY A 15 10.70 -32.70 -6.34
N GLN A 16 11.16 -33.78 -5.72
CA GLN A 16 10.81 -34.11 -4.34
C GLN A 16 11.33 -33.08 -3.35
N LYS A 17 12.58 -32.63 -3.50
CA LYS A 17 13.18 -31.54 -2.70
C LYS A 17 12.32 -30.31 -2.70
N ILE A 18 11.94 -29.80 -3.87
CA ILE A 18 11.10 -28.63 -4.02
C ILE A 18 9.71 -28.84 -3.41
N ASN A 19 9.11 -30.02 -3.60
CA ASN A 19 7.80 -30.32 -3.01
C ASN A 19 7.84 -30.28 -1.48
N TYR A 20 8.88 -30.83 -0.86
CA TYR A 20 9.03 -30.78 0.60
C TYR A 20 9.31 -29.34 1.09
N LEU A 21 10.13 -28.56 0.37
CA LEU A 21 10.35 -27.14 0.70
C LEU A 21 9.05 -26.33 0.62
N LYS A 22 8.18 -26.59 -0.35
CA LYS A 22 6.85 -25.97 -0.45
C LYS A 22 5.94 -26.39 0.70
N LYS A 23 5.96 -27.65 1.13
CA LYS A 23 5.18 -28.16 2.28
C LYS A 23 5.64 -27.61 3.62
N GLY A 24 6.86 -27.08 3.74
CA GLY A 24 7.34 -26.39 4.94
C GLY A 24 6.57 -25.12 5.27
N ARG A 25 5.82 -24.55 4.32
CA ARG A 25 4.87 -23.48 4.58
C ARG A 25 3.65 -24.02 5.31
N LYS A 26 3.40 -23.52 6.53
CA LYS A 26 2.26 -23.93 7.39
C LYS A 26 0.93 -23.25 7.01
N THR A 27 0.97 -22.20 6.21
CA THR A 27 -0.20 -21.39 5.82
C THR A 27 -0.53 -21.58 4.35
N GLU A 28 -1.77 -21.34 3.96
CA GLU A 28 -2.16 -21.38 2.55
C GLU A 28 -1.47 -20.27 1.75
N LEU A 29 -1.17 -20.55 0.49
CA LEU A 29 -0.67 -19.53 -0.44
C LEU A 29 -1.79 -18.54 -0.75
N PRO A 30 -1.49 -17.24 -0.78
CA PRO A 30 -2.44 -16.24 -1.26
C PRO A 30 -2.87 -16.54 -2.70
N ASP A 31 -4.18 -16.54 -2.94
CA ASP A 31 -4.71 -16.64 -4.30
C ASP A 31 -4.52 -15.29 -5.02
N ARG A 32 -3.41 -15.17 -5.73
CA ARG A 32 -3.06 -13.95 -6.46
C ARG A 32 -4.17 -13.47 -7.39
N CYS A 33 -4.87 -14.39 -8.07
CA CYS A 33 -5.92 -14.01 -9.02
C CYS A 33 -7.09 -13.34 -8.29
N LYS A 34 -7.57 -13.96 -7.21
CA LYS A 34 -8.66 -13.39 -6.40
C LYS A 34 -8.26 -12.08 -5.75
N LEU A 35 -7.04 -11.99 -5.20
CA LEU A 35 -6.54 -10.76 -4.61
C LEU A 35 -6.44 -9.63 -5.64
N TRP A 36 -5.99 -9.95 -6.86
CA TRP A 36 -5.89 -8.99 -7.94
C TRP A 36 -7.26 -8.56 -8.47
N ASP A 37 -8.22 -9.50 -8.56
CA ASP A 37 -9.58 -9.19 -8.99
C ASP A 37 -10.29 -8.27 -7.97
N ASP A 38 -10.02 -8.42 -6.68
CA ASP A 38 -10.55 -7.52 -5.64
C ASP A 38 -9.80 -6.18 -5.59
N TRP A 39 -8.51 -6.15 -5.97
CA TRP A 39 -7.69 -4.95 -5.94
C TRP A 39 -7.91 -4.04 -7.16
N ASN A 40 -8.15 -4.61 -8.34
CA ASN A 40 -8.29 -3.86 -9.59
C ASN A 40 -9.75 -3.59 -9.90
N PRO A 41 -10.22 -2.31 -9.88
CA PRO A 41 -11.62 -1.97 -10.16
C PRO A 41 -12.14 -2.49 -11.52
N GLU A 42 -11.27 -2.58 -12.53
CA GLU A 42 -11.65 -3.11 -13.85
C GLU A 42 -11.94 -4.62 -13.83
N ARG A 43 -11.51 -5.30 -12.76
CA ARG A 43 -11.67 -6.75 -12.55
C ARG A 43 -12.74 -7.10 -11.54
N HIS A 44 -13.41 -6.11 -10.93
CA HIS A 44 -14.48 -6.35 -9.98
C HIS A 44 -15.63 -7.15 -10.63
N GLU A 45 -16.34 -7.95 -9.84
CA GLU A 45 -17.41 -8.82 -10.30
C GLU A 45 -18.45 -8.07 -11.16
N ILE A 46 -18.79 -6.83 -10.77
CA ILE A 46 -19.75 -5.99 -11.51
C ILE A 46 -19.30 -5.70 -12.96
N MET A 47 -17.99 -5.62 -13.20
CA MET A 47 -17.41 -5.34 -14.51
C MET A 47 -17.30 -6.59 -15.39
N VAL A 48 -16.94 -7.74 -14.81
CA VAL A 48 -16.53 -8.93 -15.57
C VAL A 48 -17.55 -10.05 -15.56
N ASP A 49 -18.36 -10.19 -14.52
CA ASP A 49 -19.32 -11.30 -14.39
C ASP A 49 -20.67 -10.98 -15.05
N LYS A 50 -20.74 -11.18 -16.36
CA LYS A 50 -22.00 -10.99 -17.12
C LYS A 50 -23.10 -12.02 -16.80
N LYS A 51 -22.78 -13.11 -16.09
CA LYS A 51 -23.82 -14.07 -15.64
C LYS A 51 -24.54 -13.54 -14.42
N LYS A 52 -23.80 -12.97 -13.47
CA LYS A 52 -24.35 -12.38 -12.24
C LYS A 52 -24.97 -11.01 -12.49
N TYR A 53 -24.41 -10.27 -13.43
CA TYR A 53 -24.82 -8.92 -13.84
C TYR A 53 -25.07 -8.89 -15.37
N PRO A 54 -26.19 -9.49 -15.86
CA PRO A 54 -26.47 -9.58 -17.28
C PRO A 54 -26.81 -8.21 -17.87
N ASP A 55 -26.52 -8.04 -19.16
CA ASP A 55 -26.99 -6.90 -19.92
C ASP A 55 -28.52 -6.98 -20.09
N ARG A 56 -29.18 -5.82 -20.28
CA ARG A 56 -30.63 -5.72 -20.34
C ARG A 56 -31.16 -6.27 -21.69
N LYS A 57 -32.15 -7.14 -21.63
CA LYS A 57 -32.89 -7.56 -22.82
C LYS A 57 -34.04 -6.58 -23.03
N VAL A 58 -34.02 -5.84 -24.12
CA VAL A 58 -35.08 -4.91 -24.53
C VAL A 58 -35.82 -5.52 -25.71
N LEU A 59 -37.15 -5.43 -25.69
CA LEU A 59 -37.99 -5.90 -26.79
C LEU A 59 -37.78 -5.00 -28.01
N GLU A 60 -37.31 -5.56 -29.12
CA GLU A 60 -37.08 -4.85 -30.39
C GLU A 60 -38.32 -4.95 -31.27
N LYS A 61 -38.96 -6.11 -31.31
CA LYS A 61 -40.22 -6.36 -32.02
C LYS A 61 -41.09 -7.29 -31.21
N GLU A 62 -42.36 -6.98 -31.15
CA GLU A 62 -43.36 -7.85 -30.54
C GLU A 62 -43.57 -9.12 -31.38
N ALA A 63 -44.09 -10.17 -30.73
CA ALA A 63 -44.51 -11.37 -31.45
C ALA A 63 -45.71 -11.02 -32.35
N GLU A 64 -45.59 -11.30 -33.63
CA GLU A 64 -46.64 -11.04 -34.61
C GLU A 64 -47.19 -12.36 -35.14
N LYS A 65 -48.52 -12.44 -35.30
CA LYS A 65 -49.16 -13.55 -36.00
C LYS A 65 -49.38 -13.15 -37.44
N HIS A 66 -48.65 -13.77 -38.36
CA HIS A 66 -48.79 -13.55 -39.80
C HIS A 66 -49.61 -14.68 -40.40
N PHE A 67 -50.70 -14.30 -41.03
CA PHE A 67 -51.56 -15.25 -41.82
C PHE A 67 -51.10 -15.27 -43.29
N ASP A 68 -50.61 -16.40 -43.71
CA ASP A 68 -50.24 -16.59 -45.13
C ASP A 68 -51.46 -17.00 -45.95
N GLU A 69 -51.98 -16.10 -46.78
CA GLU A 69 -53.14 -16.31 -47.63
C GLU A 69 -52.94 -17.44 -48.66
N LYS A 70 -51.70 -17.74 -49.06
CA LYS A 70 -51.40 -18.79 -50.03
C LYS A 70 -51.41 -20.18 -49.43
N THR A 71 -51.06 -20.34 -48.18
CA THR A 71 -50.98 -21.64 -47.52
C THR A 71 -52.10 -21.86 -46.53
N GLY A 72 -52.89 -20.83 -46.16
CA GLY A 72 -53.98 -20.89 -45.19
C GLY A 72 -53.49 -21.14 -43.75
N LYS A 73 -52.18 -20.97 -43.48
CA LYS A 73 -51.59 -21.23 -42.20
C LYS A 73 -51.18 -19.94 -41.53
N THR A 74 -51.37 -19.87 -40.20
CA THR A 74 -50.87 -18.78 -39.34
C THR A 74 -49.50 -19.16 -38.84
N TYR A 75 -48.54 -18.30 -39.09
CA TYR A 75 -47.19 -18.41 -38.51
C TYR A 75 -47.06 -17.41 -37.39
N GLU A 76 -46.50 -17.86 -36.27
CA GLU A 76 -46.15 -16.99 -35.13
C GLU A 76 -44.68 -16.58 -35.28
N ILE A 77 -44.46 -15.29 -35.47
CA ILE A 77 -43.11 -14.71 -35.50
C ILE A 77 -42.76 -14.38 -34.02
N GLU A 78 -41.76 -15.05 -33.50
CA GLU A 78 -41.34 -14.84 -32.11
C GLU A 78 -40.87 -13.41 -31.88
N ALA A 79 -41.08 -12.92 -30.65
CA ALA A 79 -40.60 -11.60 -30.23
C ALA A 79 -39.08 -11.50 -30.34
N LYS A 80 -38.58 -10.44 -30.93
CA LYS A 80 -37.15 -10.19 -31.10
C LYS A 80 -36.65 -9.28 -30.02
N TYR A 81 -35.63 -9.74 -29.31
CA TYR A 81 -34.99 -8.99 -28.23
C TYR A 81 -33.61 -8.49 -28.66
N LYS A 82 -33.31 -7.25 -28.29
CA LYS A 82 -32.00 -6.64 -28.43
C LYS A 82 -31.34 -6.62 -27.05
N THR A 83 -30.04 -6.89 -26.98
CA THR A 83 -29.28 -6.76 -25.76
C THR A 83 -28.65 -5.37 -25.68
N GLU A 84 -28.97 -4.60 -24.65
CA GLU A 84 -28.38 -3.30 -24.37
C GLU A 84 -27.45 -3.39 -23.17
N PRO A 85 -26.25 -2.76 -23.23
CA PRO A 85 -25.35 -2.75 -22.12
C PRO A 85 -25.95 -1.97 -20.93
N VAL A 86 -25.77 -2.48 -19.73
CA VAL A 86 -26.11 -1.78 -18.48
C VAL A 86 -24.92 -0.98 -17.96
N ASN A 87 -25.20 0.07 -17.19
CA ASN A 87 -24.16 0.82 -16.51
C ASN A 87 -23.46 -0.05 -15.48
N ARG A 88 -22.13 0.02 -15.45
CA ARG A 88 -21.28 -0.70 -14.50
C ARG A 88 -20.32 0.28 -13.84
N ILE A 89 -20.51 0.49 -12.54
CA ILE A 89 -19.70 1.39 -11.76
C ILE A 89 -18.89 0.56 -10.77
N SER A 90 -17.56 0.59 -10.90
CA SER A 90 -16.63 -0.01 -9.95
C SER A 90 -15.98 1.05 -9.09
N ILE A 91 -15.72 0.71 -7.82
CA ILE A 91 -15.21 1.65 -6.82
C ILE A 91 -13.89 1.11 -6.25
N PRO A 92 -12.78 1.88 -6.33
CA PRO A 92 -11.47 1.47 -5.81
C PRO A 92 -11.37 1.60 -4.27
N LEU A 93 -12.37 1.14 -3.53
CA LEU A 93 -12.49 1.32 -2.09
C LEU A 93 -11.34 0.66 -1.32
N GLU A 94 -10.95 -0.55 -1.74
CA GLU A 94 -9.83 -1.28 -1.14
C GLU A 94 -8.50 -0.54 -1.34
N GLN A 95 -8.29 0.05 -2.51
CA GLN A 95 -7.07 0.81 -2.79
C GLN A 95 -6.99 2.06 -1.91
N ASP A 96 -8.09 2.76 -1.75
CA ASP A 96 -8.15 3.97 -0.93
C ASP A 96 -7.87 3.67 0.54
N ILE A 97 -8.58 2.68 1.10
CA ILE A 97 -8.40 2.24 2.50
C ILE A 97 -6.96 1.78 2.75
N VAL A 98 -6.39 0.93 1.88
CA VAL A 98 -5.01 0.44 2.04
C VAL A 98 -4.00 1.57 1.91
N ASN A 99 -4.22 2.54 1.02
CA ASN A 99 -3.33 3.70 0.89
C ASN A 99 -3.37 4.58 2.15
N ILE A 100 -4.55 4.83 2.71
CA ILE A 100 -4.70 5.59 3.95
C ILE A 100 -4.04 4.84 5.10
N GLN A 101 -4.32 3.55 5.29
CA GLN A 101 -3.71 2.72 6.33
C GLN A 101 -2.18 2.64 6.19
N THR A 102 -1.67 2.54 4.96
CA THR A 102 -0.22 2.59 4.70
C THR A 102 0.38 3.93 5.12
N ALA A 103 -0.33 5.04 4.86
CA ALA A 103 0.11 6.37 5.25
C ALA A 103 0.14 6.54 6.77
N PHE A 104 -0.87 6.02 7.48
CA PHE A 104 -0.90 6.06 8.94
C PHE A 104 0.18 5.18 9.58
N THR A 105 0.44 4.00 9.00
CA THR A 105 1.40 3.03 9.56
C THR A 105 2.87 3.45 9.35
N VAL A 106 3.24 3.92 8.17
CA VAL A 106 4.64 4.21 7.79
C VAL A 106 4.78 5.53 7.02
N GLY A 107 3.85 6.43 7.16
CA GLY A 107 3.92 7.79 6.59
C GLY A 107 4.99 8.62 7.28
N THR A 108 5.04 8.55 8.60
CA THR A 108 6.16 8.99 9.43
C THR A 108 7.24 7.91 9.40
N GLU A 109 8.50 8.31 9.41
CA GLU A 109 9.60 7.34 9.53
C GLU A 109 9.58 6.72 10.93
N PRO A 110 9.71 5.38 11.05
CA PRO A 110 9.83 4.73 12.35
C PRO A 110 11.02 5.32 13.13
N SER A 111 10.87 5.45 14.45
CA SER A 111 11.98 5.89 15.30
C SER A 111 13.10 4.85 15.29
N MET A 112 14.30 5.30 15.54
CA MET A 112 15.47 4.46 15.81
C MET A 112 16.12 5.01 17.07
N ASP A 113 15.78 4.40 18.19
CA ASP A 113 16.28 4.80 19.50
C ASP A 113 17.53 3.99 19.85
N CYS A 114 18.64 4.69 20.04
CA CYS A 114 19.93 4.11 20.35
C CYS A 114 20.79 5.13 21.08
N ILE A 115 21.36 4.73 22.17
CA ILE A 115 22.36 5.51 22.91
C ILE A 115 23.70 4.79 22.76
N PRO A 116 24.56 5.19 21.80
CA PRO A 116 25.88 4.58 21.64
C PRO A 116 26.74 4.73 22.85
N THR A 117 27.38 3.66 23.30
CA THR A 117 28.25 3.63 24.49
C THR A 117 29.68 4.00 24.15
N ASP A 118 30.10 3.84 22.89
CA ASP A 118 31.45 4.17 22.43
C ASP A 118 31.44 4.72 20.98
N ASP A 119 32.60 5.19 20.52
CA ASP A 119 32.78 5.75 19.17
C ASP A 119 32.57 4.71 18.05
N ASP A 120 32.80 3.43 18.32
CA ASP A 120 32.62 2.37 17.29
C ASP A 120 31.15 2.04 17.14
N GLU A 121 30.36 2.07 18.20
CA GLU A 121 28.90 1.97 18.10
C GLU A 121 28.29 3.18 17.38
N LYS A 122 28.82 4.41 17.62
CA LYS A 122 28.39 5.61 16.89
C LYS A 122 28.65 5.48 15.39
N LYS A 123 29.84 5.02 14.99
CA LYS A 123 30.17 4.76 13.59
C LYS A 123 29.26 3.70 12.97
N LEU A 124 28.94 2.63 13.73
CA LEU A 124 28.04 1.58 13.26
C LEU A 124 26.62 2.11 13.08
N LEU A 125 26.10 2.92 14.02
CA LEU A 125 24.79 3.57 13.89
C LEU A 125 24.72 4.46 12.65
N ASP A 126 25.77 5.26 12.38
CA ASP A 126 25.87 6.08 11.17
C ASP A 126 25.91 5.22 9.90
N ALA A 127 26.60 4.07 9.93
CA ALA A 127 26.61 3.11 8.83
C ALA A 127 25.20 2.49 8.59
N VAL A 128 24.44 2.18 9.65
CA VAL A 128 23.04 1.72 9.55
C VAL A 128 22.18 2.80 8.89
N LYS A 129 22.27 4.06 9.34
CA LYS A 129 21.56 5.20 8.74
C LYS A 129 21.94 5.38 7.26
N ALA A 130 23.21 5.20 6.90
CA ALA A 130 23.67 5.26 5.51
C ALA A 130 23.07 4.13 4.64
N VAL A 131 22.94 2.90 5.17
CA VAL A 131 22.25 1.80 4.50
C VAL A 131 20.77 2.14 4.29
N PHE A 132 20.08 2.69 5.27
CA PHE A 132 18.69 3.15 5.15
C PHE A 132 18.54 4.20 4.04
N LYS A 133 19.38 5.22 4.03
CA LYS A 133 19.39 6.28 3.00
C LYS A 133 19.65 5.72 1.60
N SER A 134 20.67 4.85 1.44
CA SER A 134 21.07 4.29 0.15
C SER A 134 20.04 3.34 -0.47
N ASN A 135 19.24 2.65 0.36
CA ASN A 135 18.15 1.78 -0.06
C ASN A 135 16.79 2.49 -0.11
N LYS A 136 16.72 3.77 0.27
CA LYS A 136 15.49 4.55 0.32
C LYS A 136 14.40 3.84 1.15
N ILE A 137 14.77 3.38 2.35
CA ILE A 137 13.93 2.53 3.21
C ILE A 137 12.57 3.16 3.51
N LYS A 138 12.48 4.49 3.66
CA LYS A 138 11.22 5.22 3.80
C LYS A 138 10.18 4.84 2.73
N TYR A 139 10.61 4.77 1.46
CA TYR A 139 9.72 4.38 0.36
C TYR A 139 9.51 2.87 0.29
N GLN A 140 10.53 2.10 0.69
CA GLN A 140 10.45 0.64 0.77
C GLN A 140 9.42 0.20 1.82
N ASN A 141 9.39 0.83 2.99
CA ASN A 141 8.40 0.60 4.03
C ASN A 141 6.97 0.73 3.50
N LYS A 142 6.67 1.81 2.77
CA LYS A 142 5.34 2.02 2.15
C LYS A 142 4.96 0.90 1.18
N LYS A 143 5.92 0.40 0.39
CA LYS A 143 5.69 -0.70 -0.55
C LYS A 143 5.43 -2.02 0.19
N ILE A 144 6.19 -2.30 1.25
CA ILE A 144 6.06 -3.51 2.06
C ILE A 144 4.72 -3.53 2.78
N VAL A 145 4.37 -2.44 3.48
CA VAL A 145 3.10 -2.35 4.21
C VAL A 145 1.91 -2.45 3.26
N ARG A 146 1.97 -1.76 2.09
CA ARG A 146 0.92 -1.88 1.09
C ARG A 146 0.76 -3.32 0.59
N ALA A 147 1.85 -4.00 0.25
CA ALA A 147 1.80 -5.40 -0.18
C ALA A 147 1.27 -6.31 0.94
N TRP A 148 1.74 -6.13 2.17
CA TRP A 148 1.24 -6.89 3.31
C TRP A 148 -0.26 -6.70 3.57
N LEU A 149 -0.79 -5.48 3.42
CA LEU A 149 -2.21 -5.18 3.60
C LEU A 149 -3.08 -5.72 2.44
N SER A 150 -2.63 -5.59 1.20
CA SER A 150 -3.43 -5.95 0.01
C SER A 150 -3.21 -7.39 -0.47
N GLU A 151 -1.98 -7.91 -0.34
CA GLU A 151 -1.53 -9.16 -0.93
C GLU A 151 -1.31 -10.28 0.11
N GLN A 152 -1.60 -10.02 1.40
CA GLN A 152 -1.44 -10.88 2.58
C GLN A 152 0.01 -11.11 3.01
N GLU A 153 0.98 -11.00 2.13
CA GLU A 153 2.38 -11.28 2.45
C GLU A 153 3.34 -10.39 1.69
N ALA A 154 4.47 -10.13 2.32
CA ALA A 154 5.59 -9.43 1.73
C ALA A 154 6.90 -10.00 2.30
N ALA A 155 7.90 -10.16 1.45
CA ALA A 155 9.24 -10.53 1.88
C ALA A 155 10.27 -9.53 1.35
N GLU A 156 11.22 -9.18 2.20
CA GLU A 156 12.36 -8.34 1.83
C GLU A 156 13.63 -9.19 1.85
N TYR A 157 14.26 -9.31 0.70
CA TYR A 157 15.52 -10.03 0.53
C TYR A 157 16.69 -9.06 0.46
N TRP A 158 17.71 -9.31 1.27
CA TRP A 158 18.94 -8.55 1.34
C TRP A 158 20.11 -9.27 0.67
N TYR A 159 20.89 -8.54 -0.11
CA TYR A 159 22.05 -9.08 -0.82
C TYR A 159 23.17 -8.06 -0.92
N VAL A 160 24.37 -8.54 -1.15
CA VAL A 160 25.56 -7.71 -1.34
C VAL A 160 25.84 -7.54 -2.82
N THR A 161 26.13 -6.33 -3.22
CA THR A 161 26.59 -6.00 -4.57
C THR A 161 27.86 -5.18 -4.49
N ASP A 162 28.70 -5.27 -5.51
CA ASP A 162 29.85 -4.39 -5.65
C ASP A 162 29.38 -2.96 -5.96
N ASP A 163 30.12 -1.97 -5.47
CA ASP A 163 29.82 -0.57 -5.82
C ASP A 163 30.20 -0.27 -7.27
N ASP A 164 29.23 -0.35 -8.15
CA ASP A 164 29.37 -0.05 -9.58
C ASP A 164 29.21 1.43 -9.92
N SER A 165 29.17 2.33 -8.92
CA SER A 165 29.08 3.76 -9.20
C SER A 165 30.26 4.25 -10.05
N PHE A 166 30.02 5.21 -10.97
CA PHE A 166 31.03 5.82 -11.80
C PHE A 166 32.23 6.33 -11.00
N TRP A 167 31.95 6.98 -9.87
CA TRP A 167 32.98 7.50 -8.97
C TRP A 167 33.78 6.40 -8.27
N ALA A 168 33.14 5.30 -7.85
CA ALA A 168 33.84 4.16 -7.26
C ALA A 168 34.76 3.49 -8.29
N LYS A 169 34.31 3.33 -9.56
CA LYS A 169 35.11 2.83 -10.66
C LYS A 169 36.28 3.77 -11.00
N PHE A 170 36.02 5.08 -10.99
CA PHE A 170 37.05 6.10 -11.22
C PHE A 170 38.14 6.05 -10.15
N TRP A 171 37.74 6.12 -8.86
CA TRP A 171 38.71 6.06 -7.76
C TRP A 171 39.45 4.72 -7.66
N LYS A 172 38.78 3.61 -7.99
CA LYS A 172 39.40 2.29 -8.11
C LYS A 172 40.51 2.32 -9.18
N LYS A 173 40.23 2.90 -10.35
CA LYS A 173 41.19 3.05 -11.44
C LYS A 173 42.37 3.95 -11.04
N VAL A 174 42.09 5.09 -10.38
CA VAL A 174 43.15 6.01 -9.90
C VAL A 174 44.05 5.32 -8.87
N LYS A 175 43.46 4.64 -7.85
CA LYS A 175 44.26 3.95 -6.82
C LYS A 175 45.06 2.78 -7.37
N THR A 176 44.52 1.99 -8.30
CA THR A 176 45.28 0.90 -8.97
C THR A 176 46.44 1.42 -9.79
N THR A 177 46.29 2.59 -10.41
CA THR A 177 47.38 3.25 -11.17
C THR A 177 48.51 3.70 -10.25
N PHE A 178 48.22 4.03 -8.98
CA PHE A 178 49.24 4.39 -7.98
C PHE A 178 49.68 3.23 -7.07
N GLY A 179 49.41 1.96 -7.44
CA GLY A 179 49.90 0.77 -6.72
C GLY A 179 49.17 0.45 -5.42
N GLY A 180 48.06 1.12 -5.13
CA GLY A 180 47.24 0.86 -3.93
C GLY A 180 46.31 -0.32 -4.12
N LYS A 181 46.28 -1.28 -3.15
CA LYS A 181 45.27 -2.33 -3.09
C LYS A 181 43.93 -1.70 -2.70
N VAL A 182 42.96 -1.65 -3.61
CA VAL A 182 41.62 -1.18 -3.36
C VAL A 182 40.79 -2.36 -2.90
N LYS A 183 40.32 -2.36 -1.66
CA LYS A 183 39.26 -3.28 -1.23
C LYS A 183 37.98 -2.93 -1.99
N PRO A 184 37.28 -3.91 -2.60
CA PRO A 184 35.98 -3.65 -3.24
C PRO A 184 35.01 -3.13 -2.19
N THR A 185 34.41 -1.97 -2.45
CA THR A 185 33.39 -1.41 -1.58
C THR A 185 32.10 -2.18 -1.81
N LYS A 186 31.73 -3.02 -0.87
CA LYS A 186 30.49 -3.81 -0.91
C LYS A 186 29.33 -2.96 -0.43
N LYS A 187 28.21 -2.96 -1.14
CA LYS A 187 26.97 -2.29 -0.76
C LYS A 187 25.89 -3.30 -0.44
N LEU A 188 25.22 -3.10 0.70
CA LEU A 188 24.06 -3.86 1.10
C LEU A 188 22.81 -3.31 0.40
N LYS A 189 22.07 -4.14 -0.33
CA LYS A 189 20.88 -3.81 -1.08
C LYS A 189 19.72 -4.71 -0.70
N SER A 190 18.49 -4.19 -0.86
CA SER A 190 17.28 -4.98 -0.63
C SER A 190 16.33 -4.95 -1.81
N VAL A 191 15.52 -5.99 -1.92
CA VAL A 191 14.46 -6.12 -2.92
C VAL A 191 13.20 -6.69 -2.28
N LEU A 192 12.05 -6.16 -2.67
CA LEU A 192 10.74 -6.63 -2.22
C LEU A 192 10.23 -7.76 -3.13
N TRP A 193 9.76 -8.84 -2.53
CA TRP A 193 9.03 -9.93 -3.16
C TRP A 193 7.60 -9.97 -2.65
N SER A 194 6.64 -10.11 -3.55
CA SER A 194 5.22 -10.18 -3.20
C SER A 194 4.37 -10.86 -4.28
N PRO A 195 3.17 -11.34 -3.95
CA PRO A 195 2.28 -12.02 -4.89
C PRO A 195 1.95 -11.22 -6.16
N PHE A 196 1.69 -9.90 -6.07
CA PHE A 196 1.39 -9.08 -7.25
C PHE A 196 2.60 -8.88 -8.16
N ARG A 197 3.80 -9.05 -7.64
CA ARG A 197 5.05 -9.08 -8.43
C ARG A 197 5.30 -10.41 -9.12
N GLY A 198 4.42 -11.39 -8.90
CA GLY A 198 4.50 -12.73 -9.50
C GLY A 198 5.26 -13.74 -8.65
N ASP A 199 5.54 -13.40 -7.40
CA ASP A 199 6.25 -14.27 -6.49
C ASP A 199 5.27 -15.18 -5.74
N LYS A 200 5.65 -16.44 -5.53
CA LYS A 200 5.05 -17.32 -4.53
C LYS A 200 6.08 -17.56 -3.44
N LEU A 201 5.71 -17.28 -2.21
CA LEU A 201 6.61 -17.24 -1.08
C LEU A 201 6.38 -18.47 -0.18
N TYR A 202 7.45 -19.14 0.20
CA TYR A 202 7.42 -20.35 1.02
C TYR A 202 8.40 -20.21 2.19
N PRO A 203 7.97 -19.59 3.30
CA PRO A 203 8.75 -19.59 4.53
C PRO A 203 8.81 -21.01 5.12
N PHE A 204 9.95 -21.40 5.62
CA PHE A 204 10.15 -22.70 6.30
C PHE A 204 10.50 -22.45 7.76
N PHE A 205 9.63 -22.90 8.64
CA PHE A 205 9.78 -22.73 10.09
C PHE A 205 10.15 -24.07 10.74
N ASN A 206 11.02 -24.01 11.74
CA ASN A 206 11.25 -25.14 12.63
C ASN A 206 10.07 -25.33 13.61
N ASP A 207 10.18 -26.34 14.48
CA ASP A 207 9.14 -26.64 15.46
C ASP A 207 9.00 -25.56 16.55
N GLU A 208 10.07 -24.79 16.79
CA GLU A 208 10.11 -23.64 17.72
C GLU A 208 9.54 -22.36 17.12
N GLY A 209 9.09 -22.38 15.84
CA GLY A 209 8.54 -21.22 15.16
C GLY A 209 9.58 -20.26 14.57
N LYS A 210 10.87 -20.61 14.59
CA LYS A 210 11.93 -19.82 13.96
C LYS A 210 12.01 -20.13 12.47
N MET A 211 12.04 -19.09 11.62
CA MET A 211 12.26 -19.24 10.18
C MET A 211 13.73 -19.63 9.92
N ILE A 212 13.95 -20.85 9.41
CA ILE A 212 15.28 -21.42 9.15
C ILE A 212 15.65 -21.43 7.67
N ALA A 213 14.64 -21.37 6.78
CA ALA A 213 14.85 -21.20 5.35
C ALA A 213 13.69 -20.42 4.73
N PHE A 214 13.92 -19.88 3.57
CA PHE A 214 12.91 -19.16 2.80
C PHE A 214 13.02 -19.51 1.33
N SER A 215 11.90 -19.92 0.71
CA SER A 215 11.90 -20.24 -0.71
C SER A 215 10.98 -19.32 -1.49
N ARG A 216 11.34 -19.07 -2.74
CA ARG A 216 10.61 -18.23 -3.70
C ARG A 216 10.45 -18.93 -5.02
N GLU A 217 9.23 -19.03 -5.54
CA GLU A 217 8.95 -19.43 -6.92
C GLU A 217 8.61 -18.14 -7.72
N TYR A 218 9.27 -17.94 -8.85
CA TYR A 218 9.09 -16.76 -9.68
C TYR A 218 9.35 -17.08 -11.15
N LYS A 219 8.83 -16.25 -12.03
CA LYS A 219 9.08 -16.34 -13.47
C LYS A 219 10.18 -15.37 -13.87
N LYS A 220 11.11 -15.86 -14.71
CA LYS A 220 12.16 -15.06 -15.35
C LYS A 220 11.93 -15.04 -16.86
N LYS A 221 11.88 -13.85 -17.44
CA LYS A 221 11.83 -13.65 -18.87
C LYS A 221 13.24 -13.77 -19.45
N LEU A 222 13.41 -14.58 -20.48
CA LEU A 222 14.67 -14.72 -21.23
C LEU A 222 14.73 -13.72 -22.39
N MET A 223 15.89 -13.65 -23.06
CA MET A 223 16.10 -12.75 -24.22
C MET A 223 15.23 -13.10 -25.43
N ASP A 224 14.79 -14.33 -25.55
CA ASP A 224 13.91 -14.86 -26.58
C ASP A 224 12.41 -14.72 -26.25
N ASP A 225 12.06 -13.87 -25.27
CA ASP A 225 10.72 -13.67 -24.73
C ASP A 225 10.09 -14.92 -24.08
N SER A 226 10.78 -16.06 -24.02
CA SER A 226 10.30 -17.22 -23.27
C SER A 226 10.38 -17.00 -21.77
N GLU A 227 9.43 -17.61 -21.02
CA GLU A 227 9.39 -17.54 -19.56
C GLU A 227 9.90 -18.83 -18.95
N VAL A 228 10.85 -18.73 -18.04
CA VAL A 228 11.35 -19.84 -17.23
C VAL A 228 10.85 -19.65 -15.80
N THR A 229 10.24 -20.71 -15.24
CA THR A 229 9.87 -20.73 -13.82
C THR A 229 11.10 -21.16 -13.02
N CYS A 230 11.49 -20.30 -12.09
CA CYS A 230 12.63 -20.52 -11.20
C CYS A 230 12.14 -20.78 -9.78
N PHE A 231 12.84 -21.61 -9.05
CA PHE A 231 12.66 -21.80 -7.61
C PHE A 231 13.99 -21.52 -6.91
N MET A 232 13.95 -20.72 -5.86
CA MET A 232 15.13 -20.32 -5.11
C MET A 232 14.87 -20.57 -3.62
N THR A 233 15.81 -21.22 -2.95
CA THR A 233 15.79 -21.43 -1.49
C THR A 233 17.00 -20.79 -0.86
N ILE A 234 16.79 -20.05 0.19
CA ILE A 234 17.80 -19.38 0.98
C ILE A 234 17.74 -19.96 2.38
N THR A 235 18.88 -20.44 2.84
CA THR A 235 19.08 -20.93 4.21
C THR A 235 19.87 -19.92 5.03
N ASP A 236 20.30 -20.27 6.20
CA ASP A 236 21.18 -19.44 7.05
C ASP A 236 22.56 -19.17 6.41
N LYS A 237 23.03 -20.02 5.50
CA LYS A 237 24.38 -19.92 4.89
C LYS A 237 24.38 -19.93 3.37
N MET A 238 23.47 -20.67 2.74
CA MET A 238 23.53 -21.03 1.32
C MET A 238 22.30 -20.53 0.57
N VAL A 239 22.49 -20.26 -0.72
CA VAL A 239 21.43 -19.98 -1.69
C VAL A 239 21.44 -21.09 -2.74
N TYR A 240 20.30 -21.75 -2.90
CA TYR A 240 20.04 -22.77 -3.90
C TYR A 240 19.10 -22.23 -4.96
N GLN A 241 19.33 -22.52 -6.23
CA GLN A 241 18.49 -22.07 -7.33
C GLN A 241 18.27 -23.22 -8.32
N TRP A 242 17.02 -23.40 -8.74
CA TRP A 242 16.60 -24.40 -9.71
C TRP A 242 15.75 -23.77 -10.81
N ASP A 243 15.98 -24.18 -12.05
CA ASP A 243 15.17 -23.82 -13.21
C ASP A 243 14.18 -24.95 -13.48
N LEU A 244 12.88 -24.72 -13.28
CA LEU A 244 11.84 -25.76 -13.34
C LEU A 244 11.40 -26.10 -14.77
N SER A 245 11.59 -25.19 -15.74
CA SER A 245 11.05 -25.34 -17.11
C SER A 245 11.87 -26.28 -18.00
N LYS A 246 13.12 -26.62 -17.61
CA LYS A 246 14.05 -27.45 -18.41
C LYS A 246 14.45 -28.75 -17.70
N GLY A 247 13.53 -29.39 -16.98
CA GLY A 247 13.78 -30.64 -16.29
C GLY A 247 14.55 -30.52 -14.96
N TYR A 248 14.31 -29.42 -14.23
CA TYR A 248 14.90 -29.19 -12.91
C TYR A 248 16.41 -29.03 -12.91
N GLU A 249 16.94 -28.14 -13.76
CA GLU A 249 18.38 -27.83 -13.73
C GLU A 249 18.75 -27.10 -12.42
N GLU A 250 19.73 -27.65 -11.70
CA GLU A 250 20.29 -27.02 -10.50
C GLU A 250 21.47 -26.12 -10.88
N ARG A 251 21.44 -24.87 -10.41
CA ARG A 251 22.57 -23.97 -10.49
C ARG A 251 23.50 -24.22 -9.32
N THR A 252 24.80 -23.98 -9.51
CA THR A 252 25.78 -24.12 -8.43
C THR A 252 25.36 -23.30 -7.20
N PRO A 253 25.12 -23.95 -6.04
CA PRO A 253 24.81 -23.25 -4.81
C PRO A 253 25.95 -22.32 -4.40
N PHE A 254 25.61 -21.20 -3.78
CA PHE A 254 26.62 -20.24 -3.32
C PHE A 254 26.28 -19.73 -1.90
N THR A 255 27.32 -19.29 -1.19
CA THR A 255 27.20 -18.69 0.13
C THR A 255 26.83 -17.22 0.01
N HIS A 256 25.82 -16.75 0.79
CA HIS A 256 25.47 -15.34 0.82
C HIS A 256 26.36 -14.49 1.76
N GLY A 257 27.12 -15.15 2.66
CA GLY A 257 28.10 -14.48 3.52
C GLY A 257 27.54 -13.70 4.71
N PHE A 258 26.25 -13.83 5.00
CA PHE A 258 25.64 -13.22 6.18
C PHE A 258 25.53 -14.22 7.34
N PRO A 259 25.61 -13.76 8.62
CA PRO A 259 25.46 -14.62 9.79
C PRO A 259 23.99 -14.96 10.11
N LYS A 260 23.03 -14.31 9.49
CA LYS A 260 21.59 -14.52 9.66
C LYS A 260 20.92 -14.70 8.30
N LEU A 261 19.75 -15.37 8.28
CA LEU A 261 18.93 -15.50 7.08
C LEU A 261 18.62 -14.10 6.49
N PRO A 262 19.01 -13.80 5.23
CA PRO A 262 18.86 -12.48 4.63
C PRO A 262 17.45 -12.21 4.07
N VAL A 263 16.41 -12.80 4.65
CA VAL A 263 15.02 -12.61 4.24
C VAL A 263 14.19 -12.26 5.47
N LEU A 264 13.48 -11.17 5.34
CA LEU A 264 12.49 -10.70 6.32
C LEU A 264 11.11 -10.94 5.73
N TYR A 265 10.20 -11.51 6.50
CA TYR A 265 8.89 -11.92 6.03
C TYR A 265 7.80 -11.39 6.95
N ALA A 266 6.80 -10.77 6.34
CA ALA A 266 5.58 -10.33 6.99
C ALA A 266 4.39 -11.06 6.37
N TYR A 267 3.50 -11.61 7.20
CA TYR A 267 2.34 -12.37 6.78
C TYR A 267 1.10 -11.97 7.59
N ARG A 268 -0.05 -12.05 6.94
CA ARG A 268 -1.36 -11.96 7.59
C ARG A 268 -2.31 -13.02 7.00
N PRO A 269 -3.23 -13.56 7.81
CA PRO A 269 -4.14 -14.64 7.37
C PRO A 269 -5.08 -14.22 6.23
N GLU A 270 -5.48 -12.96 6.21
CA GLU A 270 -6.45 -12.42 5.26
C GLU A 270 -6.05 -11.02 4.80
N PRO A 271 -6.40 -10.61 3.55
CA PRO A 271 -6.18 -9.24 3.12
C PRO A 271 -6.99 -8.28 4.00
N TYR A 272 -6.43 -7.09 4.24
CA TYR A 272 -7.02 -6.11 5.17
C TYR A 272 -8.47 -5.76 4.84
N CYS A 273 -8.78 -5.63 3.57
CA CYS A 273 -10.09 -5.22 3.08
C CYS A 273 -11.10 -6.38 2.90
N LYS A 274 -10.75 -7.63 3.27
CA LYS A 274 -11.68 -8.76 3.13
C LYS A 274 -13.02 -8.51 3.82
N LYS A 275 -12.99 -7.90 5.02
CA LYS A 275 -14.18 -7.62 5.83
C LYS A 275 -15.13 -6.58 5.23
N ILE A 276 -14.64 -5.74 4.31
CA ILE A 276 -15.45 -4.68 3.68
C ILE A 276 -15.92 -5.04 2.27
N LYS A 277 -15.48 -6.17 1.72
CA LYS A 277 -15.80 -6.61 0.36
C LYS A 277 -17.30 -6.64 0.07
N THR A 278 -18.10 -7.12 1.03
CA THR A 278 -19.57 -7.19 0.87
C THR A 278 -20.21 -5.81 0.76
N PHE A 279 -19.70 -4.82 1.48
CA PHE A 279 -20.17 -3.43 1.39
C PHE A 279 -19.85 -2.85 0.02
N ARG A 280 -18.62 -3.04 -0.49
CA ARG A 280 -18.22 -2.60 -1.83
C ARG A 280 -19.10 -3.22 -2.92
N VAL A 281 -19.26 -4.54 -2.90
CA VAL A 281 -20.09 -5.26 -3.91
C VAL A 281 -21.53 -4.73 -3.91
N ARG A 282 -22.10 -4.48 -2.72
CA ARG A 282 -23.46 -3.92 -2.62
C ARG A 282 -23.51 -2.48 -3.13
N LEU A 283 -22.52 -1.66 -2.78
CA LEU A 283 -22.43 -0.26 -3.21
C LEU A 283 -22.29 -0.12 -4.72
N GLU A 284 -21.43 -0.94 -5.34
CA GLU A 284 -21.25 -0.97 -6.79
C GLU A 284 -22.55 -1.35 -7.52
N LYS A 285 -23.25 -2.36 -7.02
CA LYS A 285 -24.56 -2.77 -7.57
C LYS A 285 -25.60 -1.67 -7.40
N LEU A 286 -25.66 -1.03 -6.25
CA LEU A 286 -26.59 0.06 -5.96
C LEU A 286 -26.38 1.23 -6.93
N LEU A 287 -25.14 1.69 -7.08
CA LEU A 287 -24.82 2.82 -7.95
C LEU A 287 -25.00 2.49 -9.43
N SER A 288 -24.67 1.27 -9.86
CA SER A 288 -24.90 0.84 -11.24
C SER A 288 -26.37 0.81 -11.58
N ASN A 289 -27.21 0.22 -10.71
CA ASN A 289 -28.66 0.20 -10.89
C ASN A 289 -29.26 1.62 -10.86
N TYR A 290 -28.75 2.48 -10.01
CA TYR A 290 -29.19 3.88 -9.91
C TYR A 290 -28.85 4.67 -11.17
N ALA A 291 -27.66 4.45 -11.74
CA ALA A 291 -27.27 5.06 -13.01
C ALA A 291 -28.21 4.63 -14.14
N ASP A 292 -28.54 3.33 -14.23
CA ASP A 292 -29.53 2.83 -15.20
C ASP A 292 -30.91 3.45 -15.02
N CYS A 293 -31.33 3.64 -13.77
CA CYS A 293 -32.61 4.32 -13.48
C CYS A 293 -32.57 5.80 -13.91
N ILE A 294 -31.47 6.51 -13.66
CA ILE A 294 -31.31 7.90 -14.10
C ILE A 294 -31.38 7.96 -15.64
N ASP A 295 -30.64 7.11 -16.35
CA ASP A 295 -30.60 7.10 -17.81
C ASP A 295 -31.99 6.78 -18.39
N TYR A 296 -32.73 5.85 -17.79
CA TYR A 296 -34.10 5.52 -18.22
C TYR A 296 -35.08 6.68 -18.00
N HIS A 297 -34.98 7.41 -16.89
CA HIS A 297 -35.88 8.50 -16.53
C HIS A 297 -35.38 9.88 -17.01
N PHE A 298 -34.22 9.96 -17.67
CA PHE A 298 -33.66 11.22 -18.18
C PHE A 298 -34.57 11.88 -19.22
N PHE A 299 -35.34 11.06 -19.94
CA PHE A 299 -36.37 11.53 -20.86
C PHE A 299 -37.76 11.31 -20.23
N PRO A 300 -38.35 12.34 -19.61
CA PRO A 300 -39.65 12.18 -18.96
C PRO A 300 -40.72 11.78 -19.96
N LEU A 301 -41.53 10.78 -19.57
CA LEU A 301 -42.67 10.35 -20.36
C LEU A 301 -43.77 11.41 -20.27
N LEU A 302 -44.25 11.89 -21.42
CA LEU A 302 -45.41 12.76 -21.49
C LEU A 302 -46.69 11.91 -21.50
N LYS A 303 -47.43 11.97 -20.40
CA LYS A 303 -48.78 11.35 -20.31
C LYS A 303 -49.80 12.35 -20.90
N LEU A 304 -50.51 11.93 -21.93
CA LEU A 304 -51.59 12.69 -22.53
C LEU A 304 -52.91 12.01 -22.21
N ILE A 305 -53.89 12.76 -21.76
CA ILE A 305 -55.28 12.33 -21.52
C ILE A 305 -56.16 13.20 -22.41
N GLY A 306 -57.00 12.60 -23.22
CA GLY A 306 -57.90 13.30 -24.19
C GLY A 306 -57.51 13.01 -25.63
N ASP A 307 -58.28 13.65 -26.55
CA ASP A 307 -58.02 13.51 -27.99
C ASP A 307 -56.87 14.41 -28.42
N VAL A 308 -55.86 13.82 -29.08
CA VAL A 308 -54.68 14.54 -29.60
C VAL A 308 -54.96 14.98 -31.01
N GLU A 309 -55.20 16.27 -31.22
CA GLU A 309 -55.44 16.86 -32.55
C GLU A 309 -54.16 17.00 -33.43
N GLY A 310 -52.97 16.80 -32.81
CA GLY A 310 -51.71 16.83 -33.55
C GLY A 310 -50.58 17.52 -32.77
N PHE A 311 -49.36 17.31 -33.27
CA PHE A 311 -48.18 18.04 -32.78
C PHE A 311 -48.00 19.29 -33.62
N MET A 312 -48.26 20.47 -33.05
CA MET A 312 -48.03 21.76 -33.73
C MET A 312 -46.64 22.29 -33.41
N GLY A 313 -45.87 22.61 -34.46
CA GLY A 313 -44.62 23.34 -34.35
C GLY A 313 -43.40 22.67 -35.00
N LYS A 314 -42.48 23.50 -35.49
CA LYS A 314 -41.13 23.07 -35.89
C LYS A 314 -40.36 22.64 -34.64
N VAL A 315 -39.37 21.80 -34.82
CA VAL A 315 -38.53 21.07 -33.79
C VAL A 315 -38.23 21.81 -32.46
N LYS A 316 -38.41 23.11 -32.41
CA LYS A 316 -38.17 23.93 -31.18
C LYS A 316 -39.42 24.20 -30.32
N ASP A 317 -40.60 24.21 -30.91
CA ASP A 317 -41.87 24.54 -30.22
C ASP A 317 -42.75 23.26 -30.20
N ARG A 318 -42.38 22.32 -29.31
CA ARG A 318 -43.17 21.08 -29.13
C ARG A 318 -44.44 21.40 -28.32
N MET A 319 -45.48 21.93 -28.96
CA MET A 319 -46.78 22.07 -28.33
C MET A 319 -47.68 20.91 -28.75
N VAL A 320 -48.31 20.28 -27.76
CA VAL A 320 -49.36 19.28 -27.96
C VAL A 320 -50.69 19.93 -27.75
N LYS A 321 -51.56 19.92 -28.76
CA LYS A 321 -52.94 20.38 -28.64
C LYS A 321 -53.81 19.24 -28.23
N LEU A 322 -54.40 19.31 -27.06
CA LEU A 322 -55.35 18.39 -26.50
C LEU A 322 -56.76 18.98 -26.58
N THR A 323 -57.72 18.13 -26.94
CA THR A 323 -59.13 18.49 -26.95
C THR A 323 -59.95 17.42 -26.21
N GLY A 324 -61.11 17.81 -25.67
CA GLY A 324 -61.98 16.92 -24.89
C GLY A 324 -62.16 17.37 -23.44
N GLU A 325 -63.26 16.98 -22.85
CA GLU A 325 -63.56 17.29 -21.45
C GLU A 325 -62.61 16.45 -20.54
N GLY A 326 -61.85 17.17 -19.71
CA GLY A 326 -60.81 16.54 -18.86
C GLY A 326 -59.48 16.26 -19.54
N ALA A 327 -59.18 16.94 -20.70
CA ALA A 327 -57.90 16.80 -21.38
C ALA A 327 -56.77 17.37 -20.48
N ASP A 328 -55.74 16.53 -20.25
CA ASP A 328 -54.58 16.86 -19.39
C ASP A 328 -53.27 16.33 -20.00
N ALA A 329 -52.22 17.07 -19.80
CA ALA A 329 -50.88 16.68 -20.20
C ALA A 329 -49.93 16.81 -19.00
N GLN A 330 -49.44 15.67 -18.54
CA GLN A 330 -48.51 15.60 -17.42
C GLN A 330 -47.21 14.94 -17.81
N TYR A 331 -46.08 15.53 -17.44
CA TYR A 331 -44.84 14.81 -17.44
C TYR A 331 -44.82 13.83 -16.25
N LEU A 332 -44.69 12.56 -16.53
CA LEU A 332 -44.42 11.57 -15.51
C LEU A 332 -42.94 11.71 -15.07
N THR A 333 -42.73 12.49 -14.02
CA THR A 333 -41.43 12.63 -13.41
C THR A 333 -41.26 11.60 -12.29
N TRP A 334 -40.08 11.09 -12.18
CA TRP A 334 -39.75 10.16 -11.09
C TRP A 334 -39.63 10.94 -9.77
N ASN A 335 -40.67 10.87 -8.95
CA ASN A 335 -40.71 11.56 -7.66
C ASN A 335 -40.15 10.73 -6.51
N GLN A 336 -39.62 9.55 -6.78
CA GLN A 336 -39.16 8.65 -5.73
C GLN A 336 -37.66 8.43 -5.74
N VAL A 337 -37.08 8.60 -4.54
CA VAL A 337 -35.96 7.83 -4.01
C VAL A 337 -34.52 8.36 -4.21
N PRO A 338 -34.19 9.58 -4.61
CA PRO A 338 -32.81 10.05 -4.51
C PRO A 338 -32.27 9.94 -3.07
N ASP A 339 -33.11 10.23 -2.08
CA ASP A 339 -32.70 10.26 -0.67
C ASP A 339 -32.43 8.88 -0.07
N THR A 340 -33.23 7.86 -0.44
CA THR A 340 -33.01 6.48 0.05
C THR A 340 -31.74 5.87 -0.53
N VAL A 341 -31.50 6.08 -1.82
CA VAL A 341 -30.27 5.61 -2.49
C VAL A 341 -29.05 6.31 -1.91
N ARG A 342 -29.14 7.62 -1.71
CA ARG A 342 -28.09 8.40 -1.06
C ARG A 342 -27.81 7.91 0.35
N PHE A 343 -28.85 7.71 1.16
CA PHE A 343 -28.74 7.21 2.53
C PHE A 343 -28.07 5.82 2.57
N GLU A 344 -28.48 4.88 1.69
CA GLU A 344 -27.87 3.55 1.62
C GLU A 344 -26.40 3.64 1.19
N ALA A 345 -26.10 4.44 0.17
CA ALA A 345 -24.73 4.63 -0.33
C ALA A 345 -23.80 5.24 0.73
N GLU A 346 -24.28 6.27 1.43
CA GLU A 346 -23.54 6.90 2.53
C GLU A 346 -23.33 5.94 3.70
N THR A 347 -24.36 5.17 4.07
CA THR A 347 -24.30 4.20 5.15
C THR A 347 -23.29 3.10 4.84
N LEU A 348 -23.36 2.48 3.65
CA LEU A 348 -22.42 1.43 3.23
C LEU A 348 -20.98 1.94 3.17
N THR A 349 -20.79 3.16 2.68
CA THR A 349 -19.48 3.80 2.63
C THR A 349 -18.94 4.04 4.04
N ASN A 350 -19.73 4.64 4.93
CA ASN A 350 -19.32 4.89 6.31
C ASN A 350 -18.98 3.58 7.04
N MET A 351 -19.83 2.55 6.92
CA MET A 351 -19.56 1.25 7.51
C MET A 351 -18.27 0.62 7.01
N ALA A 352 -17.93 0.79 5.71
CA ALA A 352 -16.67 0.27 5.16
C ALA A 352 -15.44 0.95 5.79
N TYR A 353 -15.47 2.27 5.97
CA TYR A 353 -14.40 3.01 6.63
C TYR A 353 -14.33 2.71 8.14
N ASP A 354 -15.47 2.67 8.82
CA ASP A 354 -15.53 2.38 10.27
C ASP A 354 -15.01 0.96 10.56
N MET A 355 -15.49 -0.06 9.82
CA MET A 355 -15.06 -1.44 10.00
C MET A 355 -13.58 -1.67 9.61
N SER A 356 -12.99 -0.78 8.81
CA SER A 356 -11.57 -0.81 8.49
C SER A 356 -10.73 0.10 9.40
N ASN A 357 -11.31 0.71 10.44
CA ASN A 357 -10.65 1.68 11.30
C ASN A 357 -9.91 2.76 10.50
N THR A 358 -10.49 3.18 9.37
CA THR A 358 -9.88 4.13 8.43
C THR A 358 -10.66 5.44 8.48
N PRO A 359 -10.03 6.57 8.76
CA PRO A 359 -10.72 7.85 8.74
C PRO A 359 -11.10 8.23 7.30
N ARG A 360 -12.34 8.67 7.12
CA ARG A 360 -12.77 9.22 5.84
C ARG A 360 -12.25 10.65 5.71
N ILE A 361 -11.11 10.80 5.04
CA ILE A 361 -10.47 12.09 4.82
C ILE A 361 -11.04 12.69 3.53
N SER A 362 -12.06 13.54 3.65
CA SER A 362 -12.59 14.32 2.54
C SER A 362 -12.53 15.82 2.86
N PHE A 363 -12.50 16.66 1.82
CA PHE A 363 -12.53 18.10 2.00
C PHE A 363 -13.82 18.59 2.72
N GLU A 364 -14.94 17.90 2.50
CA GLU A 364 -16.20 18.20 3.17
C GLU A 364 -16.15 17.85 4.67
N THR A 365 -15.55 16.70 5.02
CA THR A 365 -15.34 16.31 6.41
C THR A 365 -14.44 17.32 7.12
N LEU A 366 -13.39 17.81 6.44
CA LEU A 366 -12.47 18.80 6.99
C LEU A 366 -13.11 20.21 7.08
N LYS A 367 -14.01 20.59 6.15
CA LYS A 367 -14.77 21.84 6.23
C LYS A 367 -15.63 21.95 7.48
N GLY A 368 -16.24 20.84 7.92
CA GLY A 368 -17.06 20.79 9.13
C GLY A 368 -16.27 20.95 10.42
N VAL A 369 -14.96 20.69 10.38
CA VAL A 369 -14.10 20.74 11.57
C VAL A 369 -13.52 22.15 11.86
N GLY A 370 -13.59 23.07 10.90
CA GLY A 370 -13.20 24.49 11.08
C GLY A 370 -11.76 24.63 11.61
N LYS A 371 -11.58 25.43 12.65
CA LYS A 371 -10.32 25.57 13.39
C LYS A 371 -10.19 24.48 14.46
N ALA A 372 -10.21 23.20 14.06
CA ALA A 372 -10.02 22.13 15.03
C ALA A 372 -8.62 22.18 15.62
N SER A 373 -8.53 22.05 16.93
CA SER A 373 -7.24 21.92 17.62
C SER A 373 -6.57 20.59 17.28
N GLY A 374 -5.25 20.48 17.44
CA GLY A 374 -4.52 19.22 17.27
C GLY A 374 -5.14 18.08 18.07
N THR A 375 -5.75 18.36 19.22
CA THR A 375 -6.50 17.38 20.02
C THR A 375 -7.72 16.83 19.31
N ALA A 376 -8.49 17.66 18.59
CA ALA A 376 -9.66 17.21 17.83
C ALA A 376 -9.25 16.27 16.67
N PHE A 377 -8.14 16.57 15.99
CA PHE A 377 -7.58 15.67 14.96
C PHE A 377 -7.13 14.33 15.54
N ARG A 378 -6.57 14.30 16.76
CA ARG A 378 -6.22 13.05 17.45
C ARG A 378 -7.43 12.16 17.66
N PHE A 379 -8.55 12.73 18.10
CA PHE A 379 -9.81 11.97 18.26
C PHE A 379 -10.35 11.48 16.91
N MET A 380 -10.31 12.28 15.85
CA MET A 380 -10.73 11.86 14.52
C MET A 380 -9.92 10.67 13.98
N PHE A 381 -8.64 10.61 14.30
CA PHE A 381 -7.73 9.58 13.80
C PHE A 381 -7.50 8.44 14.78
N MET A 382 -8.22 8.44 15.92
CA MET A 382 -8.02 7.42 16.97
C MET A 382 -8.19 5.99 16.41
N GLY A 383 -9.19 5.73 15.56
CA GLY A 383 -9.39 4.43 14.92
C GLY A 383 -8.18 3.99 14.09
N ALA A 384 -7.60 4.92 13.30
CA ALA A 384 -6.40 4.62 12.53
C ALA A 384 -5.16 4.39 13.41
N HIS A 385 -5.03 5.12 14.51
CA HIS A 385 -3.93 4.90 15.47
C HIS A 385 -4.05 3.51 16.12
N MET A 386 -5.27 3.10 16.54
CA MET A 386 -5.50 1.74 17.05
C MET A 386 -5.19 0.67 15.97
N ALA A 387 -5.48 0.94 14.68
CA ALA A 387 -5.08 0.04 13.62
C ALA A 387 -3.56 -0.05 13.47
N VAL A 388 -2.83 1.07 13.62
CA VAL A 388 -1.36 1.09 13.58
C VAL A 388 -0.76 0.28 14.72
N GLU A 389 -1.30 0.38 15.93
CA GLU A 389 -0.89 -0.47 17.08
C GLU A 389 -1.03 -1.97 16.74
N ASN A 390 -2.18 -2.37 16.19
CA ASN A 390 -2.38 -3.75 15.74
C ASN A 390 -1.43 -4.14 14.59
N HIS A 391 -1.08 -3.21 13.68
CA HIS A 391 -0.08 -3.45 12.66
C HIS A 391 1.32 -3.59 13.24
N GLY A 392 1.57 -2.96 14.40
CA GLY A 392 2.83 -3.01 15.13
C GLY A 392 3.25 -4.42 15.50
N GLU A 393 2.31 -5.33 15.78
CA GLU A 393 2.63 -6.74 16.08
C GLU A 393 3.45 -7.41 14.98
N VAL A 394 3.13 -7.15 13.72
CA VAL A 394 3.82 -7.79 12.58
C VAL A 394 4.84 -6.84 11.96
N ILE A 395 4.46 -5.59 11.70
CA ILE A 395 5.33 -4.64 11.00
C ILE A 395 6.40 -4.08 11.94
N GLY A 396 6.08 -3.84 13.21
CA GLY A 396 7.07 -3.42 14.22
C GLY A 396 8.17 -4.48 14.37
N GLU A 397 7.76 -5.75 14.54
CA GLU A 397 8.71 -6.87 14.60
C GLU A 397 9.53 -7.01 13.31
N PHE A 398 8.90 -6.82 12.14
CA PHE A 398 9.58 -6.82 10.85
C PHE A 398 10.66 -5.73 10.78
N LEU A 399 10.36 -4.51 11.23
CA LEU A 399 11.30 -3.39 11.24
C LEU A 399 12.46 -3.66 12.19
N GLN A 400 12.18 -4.15 13.39
CA GLN A 400 13.20 -4.52 14.38
C GLN A 400 14.13 -5.62 13.85
N ARG A 401 13.58 -6.67 13.24
CA ARG A 401 14.37 -7.73 12.59
C ARG A 401 15.25 -7.19 11.47
N ARG A 402 14.77 -6.18 10.71
CA ARG A 402 15.56 -5.52 9.67
C ARG A 402 16.80 -4.83 10.26
N VAL A 403 16.63 -4.03 11.30
CA VAL A 403 17.74 -3.36 11.97
C VAL A 403 18.74 -4.36 12.50
N ASN A 404 18.28 -5.40 13.21
CA ASN A 404 19.11 -6.46 13.74
C ASN A 404 19.85 -7.25 12.64
N PHE A 405 19.24 -7.42 11.46
CA PHE A 405 19.89 -8.03 10.31
C PHE A 405 20.98 -7.12 9.75
N ILE A 406 20.68 -5.82 9.53
CA ILE A 406 21.64 -4.86 8.97
C ILE A 406 22.86 -4.71 9.88
N VAL A 407 22.66 -4.57 11.20
CA VAL A 407 23.75 -4.51 12.20
C VAL A 407 24.65 -5.75 12.08
N SER A 408 24.06 -6.95 12.09
CA SER A 408 24.78 -8.20 11.95
C SER A 408 25.50 -8.34 10.61
N ALA A 409 24.88 -7.89 9.52
CA ALA A 409 25.45 -7.90 8.16
C ALA A 409 26.66 -6.94 8.05
N LEU A 410 26.55 -5.72 8.62
CA LEU A 410 27.66 -4.76 8.64
C LEU A 410 28.85 -5.29 9.46
N GLY A 411 28.60 -5.93 10.60
CA GLY A 411 29.63 -6.60 11.38
C GLY A 411 30.35 -7.71 10.62
N SER A 412 29.64 -8.44 9.75
CA SER A 412 30.23 -9.48 8.91
C SER A 412 30.98 -8.93 7.66
N ILE A 413 30.46 -7.85 7.05
CA ILE A 413 31.07 -7.22 5.87
C ILE A 413 32.37 -6.49 6.24
N ASN A 414 32.39 -5.81 7.38
CA ASN A 414 33.54 -5.06 7.91
C ASN A 414 33.95 -5.54 9.30
N PRO A 415 34.48 -6.78 9.44
CA PRO A 415 34.74 -7.34 10.77
C PRO A 415 35.84 -6.61 11.56
N THR A 416 36.77 -5.95 10.87
CA THR A 416 37.84 -5.15 11.51
C THR A 416 37.34 -3.89 12.21
N GLU A 417 36.20 -3.34 11.77
CA GLU A 417 35.68 -2.07 12.24
C GLU A 417 34.44 -2.27 13.12
N PHE A 418 33.53 -3.20 12.75
CA PHE A 418 32.21 -3.31 13.36
C PHE A 418 31.95 -4.63 14.10
N SER A 419 32.90 -5.58 14.14
CA SER A 419 32.64 -6.90 14.72
C SER A 419 32.27 -6.83 16.22
N LYS A 420 32.93 -5.97 16.99
CA LYS A 420 32.66 -5.78 18.42
C LYS A 420 31.38 -4.96 18.62
N ALA A 421 31.28 -3.81 17.99
CA ALA A 421 30.13 -2.91 18.11
C ALA A 421 28.81 -3.58 17.68
N SER A 422 28.83 -4.48 16.67
CA SER A 422 27.65 -5.21 16.22
C SER A 422 27.10 -6.24 17.22
N GLN A 423 27.84 -6.57 18.27
CA GLN A 423 27.41 -7.47 19.34
C GLN A 423 26.87 -6.73 20.58
N THR A 424 27.25 -5.47 20.74
CA THR A 424 26.92 -4.68 21.94
C THR A 424 25.87 -3.62 21.68
N ILE A 425 25.79 -3.07 20.46
CA ILE A 425 24.83 -2.01 20.11
C ILE A 425 23.40 -2.52 20.20
N ASP A 426 22.56 -1.76 20.85
CA ASP A 426 21.12 -1.96 20.90
C ASP A 426 20.42 -0.80 20.18
N ILE A 427 19.64 -1.12 19.16
CA ILE A 427 18.87 -0.17 18.36
C ILE A 427 17.43 -0.63 18.38
N GLU A 428 16.59 0.07 19.08
CA GLU A 428 15.15 -0.18 19.10
C GLU A 428 14.45 0.63 18.00
N THR A 429 13.43 0.02 17.40
CA THR A 429 12.60 0.68 16.37
C THR A 429 11.15 0.63 16.77
N GLU A 430 10.47 1.77 16.67
CA GLU A 430 9.07 1.89 16.99
C GLU A 430 8.31 2.53 15.82
N LEU A 431 7.08 2.05 15.56
CA LEU A 431 6.17 2.68 14.61
C LEU A 431 5.65 3.99 15.20
N VAL A 432 5.82 5.06 14.43
CA VAL A 432 5.27 6.38 14.77
C VAL A 432 4.05 6.62 13.89
N PRO A 433 2.81 6.55 14.45
CA PRO A 433 1.59 6.81 13.68
C PRO A 433 1.63 8.19 13.05
N TYR A 434 1.17 8.28 11.78
CA TYR A 434 1.09 9.57 11.11
C TYR A 434 0.11 10.50 11.84
N MET A 435 0.56 11.71 12.09
CA MET A 435 -0.23 12.81 12.66
C MET A 435 -0.17 14.01 11.74
N ILE A 436 -1.27 14.74 11.63
CA ILE A 436 -1.24 16.09 11.09
C ILE A 436 -0.74 16.99 12.23
N ASP A 437 0.52 17.35 12.14
CA ASP A 437 1.13 18.24 13.12
C ASP A 437 0.86 19.69 12.71
N ASP A 438 0.29 20.47 13.62
CA ASP A 438 0.32 21.92 13.49
C ASP A 438 1.70 22.42 13.94
N LEU A 439 2.42 23.08 13.04
CA LEU A 439 3.73 23.63 13.33
C LEU A 439 3.67 24.63 14.51
N ASN A 440 2.58 25.40 14.61
CA ASN A 440 2.37 26.33 15.69
C ASN A 440 2.21 25.62 17.04
N ASP A 441 1.46 24.51 17.09
CA ASP A 441 1.30 23.70 18.29
C ASP A 441 2.64 23.09 18.72
N LYS A 442 3.45 22.60 17.77
CA LYS A 442 4.79 22.07 18.05
C LYS A 442 5.72 23.16 18.62
N VAL A 443 5.78 24.31 17.97
CA VAL A 443 6.62 25.43 18.42
C VAL A 443 6.16 25.91 19.79
N THR A 444 4.86 26.06 20.00
CA THR A 444 4.31 26.51 21.30
C THR A 444 4.62 25.51 22.41
N THR A 445 4.48 24.22 22.14
CA THR A 445 4.82 23.15 23.10
C THR A 445 6.31 23.15 23.41
N ALA A 446 7.19 23.25 22.40
CA ALA A 446 8.63 23.33 22.57
C ALA A 446 9.03 24.55 23.41
N VAL A 447 8.52 25.73 23.07
CA VAL A 447 8.78 26.97 23.82
C VAL A 447 8.31 26.85 25.28
N SER A 448 7.12 26.29 25.51
CA SER A 448 6.58 26.12 26.87
C SER A 448 7.41 25.11 27.68
N ALA A 449 7.84 24.00 27.07
CA ALA A 449 8.63 22.98 27.76
C ALA A 449 10.07 23.44 28.07
N VAL A 450 10.69 24.19 27.14
CA VAL A 450 12.02 24.78 27.35
C VAL A 450 11.97 25.91 28.40
N SER A 451 10.98 26.79 28.31
CA SER A 451 10.81 27.88 29.30
C SER A 451 10.42 27.36 30.67
N GLY A 452 9.69 26.24 30.75
CA GLY A 452 9.37 25.55 31.99
C GLY A 452 10.53 24.72 32.60
N GLY A 453 11.67 24.66 31.91
CA GLY A 453 12.84 23.90 32.37
C GLY A 453 12.69 22.38 32.30
N ILE A 454 11.69 21.88 31.57
CA ILE A 454 11.45 20.45 31.39
C ILE A 454 12.36 19.90 30.28
N TRP A 455 12.55 20.69 29.20
CA TRP A 455 13.40 20.32 28.06
C TRP A 455 14.60 21.25 27.93
N SER A 456 15.69 20.70 27.40
CA SER A 456 16.83 21.51 26.95
C SER A 456 16.44 22.25 25.64
N THR A 457 17.19 23.32 25.31
CA THR A 457 17.02 24.03 24.05
C THR A 457 17.24 23.09 22.84
N CYS A 458 18.18 22.13 22.95
CA CYS A 458 18.43 21.09 21.97
C CYS A 458 17.17 20.25 21.72
N GLU A 459 16.54 19.77 22.76
CA GLU A 459 15.32 18.97 22.71
C GLU A 459 14.17 19.75 22.07
N GLY A 460 14.03 21.03 22.45
CA GLY A 460 13.04 21.92 21.85
C GLY A 460 13.23 22.11 20.35
N ILE A 461 14.47 22.28 19.88
CA ILE A 461 14.80 22.40 18.45
C ILE A 461 14.52 21.10 17.71
N MET A 462 14.89 19.94 18.28
CA MET A 462 14.59 18.62 17.72
C MET A 462 13.09 18.41 17.56
N PHE A 463 12.31 18.72 18.59
CA PHE A 463 10.85 18.55 18.59
C PHE A 463 10.16 19.50 17.60
N ALA A 464 10.69 20.71 17.41
CA ALA A 464 10.17 21.68 16.43
C ALA A 464 10.39 21.24 14.96
N GLY A 465 11.23 20.23 14.70
CA GLY A 465 11.44 19.64 13.37
C GLY A 465 12.81 19.88 12.74
N ASN A 466 13.76 20.51 13.47
CA ASN A 466 15.12 20.80 12.97
C ASN A 466 16.16 19.79 13.51
N ALA A 467 15.75 18.53 13.66
CA ALA A 467 16.57 17.47 14.24
C ALA A 467 17.93 17.26 13.53
N ASP A 468 17.99 17.49 12.22
CA ASP A 468 19.22 17.30 11.42
C ASP A 468 20.23 18.44 11.55
N ARG A 469 19.83 19.58 12.14
CA ARG A 469 20.64 20.81 12.21
C ARG A 469 20.74 21.40 13.61
N VAL A 470 20.54 20.59 14.64
CA VAL A 470 20.48 21.06 16.02
C VAL A 470 21.72 21.85 16.47
N GLU A 471 22.92 21.36 16.09
CA GLU A 471 24.17 22.03 16.43
C GLU A 471 24.36 23.36 15.73
N GLU A 472 23.96 23.44 14.45
CA GLU A 472 23.99 24.67 13.65
C GLU A 472 22.99 25.70 14.19
N GLU A 473 21.74 25.31 14.43
CA GLU A 473 20.70 26.17 15.02
C GLU A 473 21.07 26.69 16.41
N LEU A 474 21.69 25.83 17.23
CA LEU A 474 22.16 26.28 18.54
C LEU A 474 23.30 27.31 18.46
N ALA A 475 24.20 27.15 17.49
CA ALA A 475 25.26 28.11 17.26
C ALA A 475 24.67 29.47 16.79
N GLU A 476 23.76 29.42 15.82
CA GLU A 476 23.07 30.61 15.33
C GLU A 476 22.28 31.33 16.45
N ILE A 477 21.51 30.59 17.28
CA ILE A 477 20.76 31.15 18.41
C ILE A 477 21.71 31.84 19.40
N LYS A 478 22.86 31.25 19.70
CA LYS A 478 23.85 31.83 20.60
C LYS A 478 24.47 33.11 20.06
N GLU A 479 24.78 33.14 18.76
CA GLU A 479 25.29 34.33 18.08
C GLU A 479 24.27 35.47 18.09
N GLU A 480 22.98 35.16 17.77
CA GLU A 480 21.92 36.15 17.82
C GLU A 480 21.68 36.70 19.26
N GLN A 481 21.76 35.84 20.27
CA GLN A 481 21.63 36.28 21.67
C GLN A 481 22.79 37.16 22.11
N ALA A 482 24.02 36.84 21.69
CA ALA A 482 25.20 37.65 21.98
C ALA A 482 25.08 39.04 21.32
N ALA A 483 24.67 39.10 20.03
CA ALA A 483 24.46 40.35 19.31
C ALA A 483 23.37 41.21 19.92
N LYS A 484 22.26 40.60 20.39
CA LYS A 484 21.18 41.33 21.08
C LYS A 484 21.65 41.90 22.42
N ASN A 485 22.47 41.16 23.20
CA ASN A 485 22.99 41.60 24.46
C ASN A 485 24.00 42.75 24.31
N GLU A 486 24.83 42.75 23.26
CA GLU A 486 25.70 43.86 22.89
C GLU A 486 24.93 45.16 22.55
N GLN A 487 23.84 44.99 21.75
CA GLN A 487 22.99 46.14 21.39
C GLN A 487 22.25 46.74 22.61
N ILE A 488 21.86 45.91 23.60
CA ILE A 488 21.22 46.37 24.83
C ILE A 488 22.26 47.06 25.72
N GLY A 489 23.47 46.51 25.80
CA GLY A 489 24.60 47.11 26.57
C GLY A 489 25.01 48.47 26.00
N ASP A 490 24.98 48.68 24.71
CA ASP A 490 25.33 49.94 24.03
C ASP A 490 24.25 51.02 24.18
N LYS A 491 22.95 50.57 24.16
CA LYS A 491 21.83 51.46 24.47
C LYS A 491 21.79 51.92 25.94
N GLY A 492 22.18 51.03 26.88
CA GLY A 492 22.29 51.33 28.30
C GLY A 492 23.37 52.36 28.58
N LYS A 493 24.50 52.31 27.85
CA LYS A 493 25.60 53.29 27.97
C LYS A 493 25.26 54.67 27.35
N LYS A 494 24.42 54.72 26.30
CA LYS A 494 23.99 55.98 25.68
C LYS A 494 22.89 56.73 26.44
N ASN A 495 22.17 56.06 27.35
CA ASN A 495 21.14 56.68 28.20
C ASN A 495 21.69 57.09 29.59
N ALA A 496 22.95 56.80 29.89
CA ALA A 496 23.63 57.12 31.18
C ALA A 496 24.67 58.24 31.01
N SER A 497 24.84 58.80 29.84
CA SER A 497 25.62 60.01 29.55
C SER A 497 24.68 61.14 29.14
#